data_2a4b70ae36cb140b1db7b8bcd9b209c3
#
_entry.id   2a4b70ae36cb140b1db7b8bcd9b209c3
#
_cell.length_a   1.000
_cell.length_b   1.000
_cell.length_c   1.000
_cell.angle_alpha   90.00
_cell.angle_beta   90.00
_cell.angle_gamma   90.00
#
_symmetry.space_group_name_H-M   'P 1'
#
loop_
_entity.id
_entity.type
_entity.pdbx_description
1 polymer ?
#
loop_
_entity_poly.entity_id
_entity_poly.type
_entity_poly.pdbx_seq_one_letter_code
_entity_poly.pdbx_strand_id
1 'polypeptide(L)'
;NNVSNSSTVGFKSSGAQFADVFAASLTGGGAGQVGIGTTINSVKQTFTQCNISVTNNPLDVAINGGGFFRMSDNGAISYTRNGQFLIDKDGYVVNAASYRLTGYAATATGVIVPSTPAEIQVDTSDLTPQSTTLATVGLNLDSRQSVPAAAFSIADPTSYNASTSMTVYDTLGNGHVLGVYFRKTATANQWSLYTNLDGAAPVGPTTVAFTAAGQLSTAMPLAQSFAVTTGATSPLAFNLDFSGSTQFGSNFGVNRIVQDGYTSGRLSGVVI
;
A
#
# COMPACT_ATOMS: atom_id res chain seq x y z
N ASN A 1 32.51 6.10 30.94
CA ASN A 1 31.63 6.37 29.82
C ASN A 1 31.09 5.06 29.16
N ASN A 2 31.98 4.11 28.80
CA ASN A 2 31.54 2.84 28.16
C ASN A 2 30.60 2.02 29.06
N VAL A 3 30.87 1.92 30.35
CA VAL A 3 30.08 1.18 31.34
C VAL A 3 28.72 1.86 31.54
N SER A 4 28.67 3.18 31.69
CA SER A 4 27.43 3.94 31.89
C SER A 4 26.53 3.91 30.66
N ASN A 5 27.04 3.61 29.47
CA ASN A 5 26.30 3.55 28.22
C ASN A 5 26.18 2.12 27.64
N SER A 6 26.49 1.10 28.45
CA SER A 6 26.46 -0.30 27.97
C SER A 6 25.06 -0.76 27.49
N SER A 7 24.00 -0.15 28.04
CA SER A 7 22.59 -0.43 27.64
C SER A 7 22.00 0.64 26.71
N THR A 8 22.81 1.62 26.26
CA THR A 8 22.33 2.68 25.37
C THR A 8 22.28 2.16 23.92
N VAL A 9 21.11 2.20 23.30
CA VAL A 9 20.92 1.77 21.90
C VAL A 9 21.77 2.62 20.96
N GLY A 10 22.52 1.95 20.07
CA GLY A 10 23.38 2.62 19.09
C GLY A 10 24.69 3.20 19.65
N PHE A 11 24.97 3.05 20.95
CA PHE A 11 26.23 3.51 21.53
C PHE A 11 27.42 2.74 20.95
N LYS A 12 28.52 3.47 20.71
CA LYS A 12 29.80 2.92 20.24
C LYS A 12 30.87 3.16 21.25
N SER A 13 31.51 2.09 21.72
CA SER A 13 32.56 2.17 22.73
C SER A 13 33.77 2.96 22.25
N SER A 14 34.42 3.62 23.15
CA SER A 14 35.66 4.37 22.89
C SER A 14 36.80 3.75 23.68
N GLY A 15 37.98 3.64 23.06
CA GLY A 15 39.21 3.18 23.67
C GLY A 15 40.26 4.29 23.66
N ALA A 16 40.93 4.49 24.77
CA ALA A 16 42.08 5.40 24.85
C ALA A 16 43.29 4.71 24.22
N GLN A 17 44.01 5.43 23.38
CA GLN A 17 45.29 5.03 22.83
C GLN A 17 46.38 5.82 23.54
N PHE A 18 47.33 5.10 24.12
CA PHE A 18 48.44 5.69 24.83
C PHE A 18 49.70 5.70 23.96
N ALA A 19 50.49 6.72 24.08
CA ALA A 19 51.80 6.81 23.49
C ALA A 19 52.84 7.00 24.59
N ASP A 20 54.01 6.38 24.42
CA ASP A 20 55.13 6.54 25.32
C ASP A 20 55.71 7.94 25.16
N VAL A 21 56.04 8.55 26.29
CA VAL A 21 56.70 9.85 26.32
C VAL A 21 58.16 9.62 26.67
N PHE A 22 59.05 10.01 25.77
CA PHE A 22 60.49 9.94 25.98
C PHE A 22 61.06 11.33 26.34
N ALA A 23 61.94 11.38 27.29
CA ALA A 23 62.67 12.60 27.57
C ALA A 23 63.56 12.95 26.37
N ALA A 24 63.29 14.10 25.74
CA ALA A 24 64.26 14.67 24.82
C ALA A 24 65.44 15.17 25.62
N SER A 25 66.47 14.34 25.69
CA SER A 25 67.73 14.78 26.31
C SER A 25 68.35 15.87 25.46
N LEU A 26 68.46 17.08 26.00
CA LEU A 26 69.15 18.21 25.37
C LEU A 26 70.70 18.06 25.37
N THR A 27 71.26 16.97 25.93
CA THR A 27 72.69 16.69 25.94
C THR A 27 72.95 15.33 25.27
N GLY A 28 73.72 15.40 24.20
CA GLY A 28 74.08 14.37 23.26
C GLY A 28 74.37 12.97 23.81
N GLY A 29 73.89 12.00 23.02
CA GLY A 29 74.46 10.67 22.82
C GLY A 29 74.73 9.82 24.02
N GLY A 30 73.71 9.25 24.65
CA GLY A 30 73.86 8.12 25.55
C GLY A 30 72.81 7.05 25.23
N ALA A 31 73.23 5.80 25.06
CA ALA A 31 72.37 4.63 24.79
C ALA A 31 71.53 4.32 26.03
N GLY A 32 70.34 4.94 26.09
CA GLY A 32 69.35 4.68 27.13
C GLY A 32 68.26 5.74 27.11
N GLN A 33 67.33 5.61 26.15
CA GLN A 33 66.08 6.38 26.20
C GLN A 33 65.27 5.90 27.39
N VAL A 34 65.21 6.69 28.45
CA VAL A 34 64.39 6.41 29.62
C VAL A 34 63.01 6.96 29.33
N GLY A 35 61.97 6.05 29.24
CA GLY A 35 60.57 6.47 29.16
C GLY A 35 60.15 7.18 30.44
N ILE A 36 59.55 8.35 30.35
CA ILE A 36 59.02 9.15 31.45
C ILE A 36 57.51 8.94 31.67
N GLY A 37 56.96 7.87 31.15
CA GLY A 37 55.58 7.52 31.31
C GLY A 37 54.81 7.52 29.99
N THR A 38 53.50 7.37 30.07
CA THR A 38 52.58 7.33 28.93
C THR A 38 51.64 8.52 28.98
N THR A 39 51.29 9.03 27.82
CA THR A 39 50.24 10.06 27.68
C THR A 39 49.13 9.53 26.77
N ILE A 40 47.91 10.05 26.96
CA ILE A 40 46.79 9.74 26.05
C ILE A 40 47.06 10.46 24.75
N ASN A 41 47.32 9.68 23.69
CA ASN A 41 47.53 10.20 22.35
C ASN A 41 46.21 10.51 21.63
N SER A 42 45.24 9.61 21.77
CA SER A 42 43.92 9.79 21.16
C SER A 42 42.88 8.90 21.84
N VAL A 43 41.61 9.27 21.70
CA VAL A 43 40.46 8.41 22.05
C VAL A 43 39.79 7.98 20.75
N LYS A 44 39.92 6.69 20.43
CA LYS A 44 39.36 6.12 19.20
C LYS A 44 38.01 5.45 19.49
N GLN A 45 37.00 5.86 18.76
CA GLN A 45 35.69 5.21 18.80
C GLN A 45 35.66 3.98 17.90
N THR A 46 35.06 2.89 18.38
CA THR A 46 34.99 1.61 17.68
C THR A 46 33.57 1.40 17.09
N PHE A 47 33.48 1.29 15.77
CA PHE A 47 32.20 1.16 15.04
C PHE A 47 31.86 -0.29 14.65
N THR A 48 32.16 -1.24 15.53
CA THR A 48 31.78 -2.66 15.30
C THR A 48 30.28 -2.87 15.39
N GLN A 49 29.77 -3.89 14.67
CA GLN A 49 28.38 -4.32 14.78
C GLN A 49 28.10 -4.86 16.18
N CYS A 50 27.01 -4.42 16.79
CA CYS A 50 26.45 -4.96 18.03
C CYS A 50 25.33 -5.97 17.72
N ASN A 51 24.85 -6.70 18.74
CA ASN A 51 23.71 -7.57 18.61
C ASN A 51 22.47 -6.77 18.22
N ILE A 52 21.71 -7.32 17.27
CA ILE A 52 20.40 -6.79 16.87
C ILE A 52 19.36 -7.57 17.67
N SER A 53 18.48 -6.87 18.36
CA SER A 53 17.34 -7.45 19.08
C SER A 53 16.03 -6.99 18.45
N VAL A 54 15.02 -7.88 18.43
CA VAL A 54 13.67 -7.55 17.94
C VAL A 54 12.88 -6.92 19.09
N THR A 55 12.29 -5.75 18.85
CA THR A 55 11.50 -5.00 19.83
C THR A 55 9.99 -5.08 19.61
N ASN A 56 9.53 -5.62 18.48
CA ASN A 56 8.13 -5.59 18.02
C ASN A 56 7.54 -4.18 17.82
N ASN A 57 8.39 -3.15 17.78
CA ASN A 57 8.00 -1.81 17.40
C ASN A 57 8.40 -1.57 15.93
N PRO A 58 7.44 -1.30 15.02
CA PRO A 58 7.75 -1.17 13.59
C PRO A 58 8.64 0.02 13.26
N LEU A 59 8.79 1.00 14.16
CA LEU A 59 9.65 2.17 13.96
C LEU A 59 11.07 1.99 14.56
N ASP A 60 11.36 0.85 15.18
CA ASP A 60 12.69 0.50 15.64
C ASP A 60 13.47 -0.18 14.52
N VAL A 61 14.38 0.55 13.91
CA VAL A 61 15.17 0.11 12.76
C VAL A 61 16.64 -0.07 13.13
N ALA A 62 17.23 -1.20 12.77
CA ALA A 62 18.64 -1.48 12.99
C ALA A 62 19.41 -1.57 11.66
N ILE A 63 20.58 -0.93 11.58
CA ILE A 63 21.48 -1.08 10.45
C ILE A 63 22.34 -2.33 10.67
N ASN A 64 22.24 -3.30 9.77
CA ASN A 64 23.15 -4.45 9.73
C ASN A 64 24.38 -4.11 8.87
N GLY A 65 25.55 -4.08 9.49
CA GLY A 65 26.80 -3.69 8.84
C GLY A 65 27.23 -2.24 9.10
N GLY A 66 27.93 -1.64 8.15
CA GLY A 66 28.42 -0.26 8.22
C GLY A 66 27.35 0.78 7.87
N GLY A 67 27.52 2.05 8.33
CA GLY A 67 26.62 3.15 7.97
C GLY A 67 25.98 3.83 9.19
N PHE A 68 25.20 4.87 8.93
CA PHE A 68 24.51 5.68 9.93
C PHE A 68 23.17 6.15 9.37
N PHE A 69 22.21 6.37 10.24
CA PHE A 69 21.01 7.14 9.92
C PHE A 69 21.41 8.62 9.77
N ARG A 70 20.99 9.22 8.68
CA ARG A 70 21.19 10.63 8.41
C ARG A 70 20.00 11.41 8.93
N MET A 71 20.25 12.31 9.88
CA MET A 71 19.21 13.11 10.51
C MET A 71 19.36 14.57 10.11
N SER A 72 18.23 15.29 10.05
CA SER A 72 18.15 16.73 9.82
C SER A 72 17.61 17.41 11.07
N ASP A 73 18.33 18.44 11.53
CA ASP A 73 17.84 19.39 12.52
C ASP A 73 17.73 20.76 11.83
N ASN A 74 16.54 21.07 11.30
CA ASN A 74 16.27 22.31 10.57
C ASN A 74 17.31 22.61 9.47
N GLY A 75 17.77 21.55 8.77
CA GLY A 75 18.78 21.63 7.71
C GLY A 75 20.21 21.31 8.16
N ALA A 76 20.52 21.34 9.44
CA ALA A 76 21.81 20.86 9.96
C ALA A 76 21.82 19.32 9.96
N ILE A 77 22.85 18.73 9.34
CA ILE A 77 22.93 17.28 9.17
C ILE A 77 23.75 16.66 10.30
N SER A 78 23.18 15.65 10.94
CA SER A 78 23.84 14.80 11.92
C SER A 78 23.68 13.33 11.57
N TYR A 79 24.49 12.48 12.20
CA TYR A 79 24.48 11.04 11.95
C TYR A 79 24.34 10.28 13.26
N THR A 80 23.48 9.28 13.29
CA THR A 80 23.24 8.45 14.47
C THR A 80 23.21 6.97 14.12
N ARG A 81 23.50 6.11 15.10
CA ARG A 81 23.28 4.66 15.04
C ARG A 81 22.05 4.23 15.84
N ASN A 82 21.47 5.14 16.62
CA ASN A 82 20.23 4.88 17.30
C ASN A 82 19.10 4.92 16.26
N GLY A 83 18.40 3.80 16.08
CA GLY A 83 17.30 3.61 15.14
C GLY A 83 15.94 3.56 15.81
N GLN A 84 15.80 4.08 17.02
CA GLN A 84 14.51 4.24 17.69
C GLN A 84 13.84 5.52 17.21
N PHE A 85 12.82 5.36 16.38
CA PHE A 85 12.12 6.48 15.77
C PHE A 85 10.67 6.56 16.25
N LEU A 86 10.10 7.76 16.09
CA LEU A 86 8.71 8.10 16.37
C LEU A 86 8.18 8.89 15.19
N ILE A 87 6.86 8.97 15.05
CA ILE A 87 6.21 9.89 14.11
C ILE A 87 5.75 11.11 14.91
N ASP A 88 6.13 12.30 14.47
CA ASP A 88 5.69 13.54 15.08
C ASP A 88 4.24 13.91 14.63
N LYS A 89 3.70 14.99 15.18
CA LYS A 89 2.34 15.48 14.87
C LYS A 89 2.16 15.88 13.39
N ASP A 90 3.26 16.19 12.71
CA ASP A 90 3.27 16.61 11.30
C ASP A 90 3.59 15.44 10.35
N GLY A 91 3.71 14.21 10.88
CA GLY A 91 3.98 12.99 10.13
C GLY A 91 5.46 12.71 9.85
N TYR A 92 6.41 13.52 10.35
CA TYR A 92 7.83 13.26 10.15
C TYR A 92 8.33 12.13 11.05
N VAL A 93 9.21 11.31 10.51
CA VAL A 93 9.92 10.28 11.29
C VAL A 93 11.06 10.96 12.02
N VAL A 94 10.99 10.98 13.36
CA VAL A 94 11.93 11.71 14.24
C VAL A 94 12.57 10.80 15.28
N ASN A 95 13.74 11.18 15.78
CA ASN A 95 14.33 10.55 16.94
C ASN A 95 13.87 11.23 18.26
N ALA A 96 14.35 10.75 19.41
CA ALA A 96 14.03 11.31 20.72
C ALA A 96 14.44 12.79 20.91
N ALA A 97 15.35 13.30 20.09
CA ALA A 97 15.76 14.72 20.08
C ALA A 97 14.96 15.55 19.07
N SER A 98 13.89 15.00 18.46
CA SER A 98 13.07 15.62 17.42
C SER A 98 13.80 15.93 16.11
N TYR A 99 14.95 15.31 15.86
CA TYR A 99 15.62 15.40 14.57
C TYR A 99 14.92 14.48 13.56
N ARG A 100 14.74 14.95 12.34
CA ARG A 100 14.03 14.26 11.28
C ARG A 100 14.94 13.28 10.54
N LEU A 101 14.45 12.05 10.35
CA LEU A 101 15.15 11.07 9.52
C LEU A 101 15.08 11.50 8.06
N THR A 102 16.20 11.37 7.34
CA THR A 102 16.25 11.68 5.90
C THR A 102 16.50 10.43 5.07
N GLY A 103 15.94 10.39 3.88
CA GLY A 103 16.06 9.29 2.94
C GLY A 103 15.72 9.71 1.52
N TYR A 104 15.69 8.74 0.63
CA TYR A 104 15.29 8.95 -0.77
C TYR A 104 13.79 8.72 -0.93
N ALA A 105 13.16 9.60 -1.71
CA ALA A 105 11.74 9.42 -2.06
C ALA A 105 11.55 8.22 -2.98
N ALA A 106 10.40 7.56 -2.85
CA ALA A 106 9.95 6.54 -3.78
C ALA A 106 8.86 7.11 -4.70
N THR A 107 8.75 6.54 -5.90
CA THR A 107 7.61 6.81 -6.79
C THR A 107 6.34 6.16 -6.24
N ALA A 108 5.16 6.51 -6.78
CA ALA A 108 3.90 5.86 -6.44
C ALA A 108 3.90 4.33 -6.68
N THR A 109 4.81 3.84 -7.52
CA THR A 109 5.01 2.39 -7.79
C THR A 109 6.05 1.74 -6.86
N GLY A 110 6.56 2.47 -5.85
CA GLY A 110 7.53 1.95 -4.88
C GLY A 110 8.99 1.93 -5.34
N VAL A 111 9.30 2.53 -6.49
CA VAL A 111 10.69 2.60 -6.98
C VAL A 111 11.43 3.75 -6.28
N ILE A 112 12.54 3.45 -5.59
CA ILE A 112 13.39 4.46 -4.95
C ILE A 112 14.11 5.28 -6.01
N VAL A 113 13.98 6.60 -5.93
CA VAL A 113 14.68 7.54 -6.83
C VAL A 113 15.90 8.11 -6.11
N PRO A 114 17.13 7.72 -6.50
CA PRO A 114 18.35 8.31 -5.95
C PRO A 114 18.43 9.80 -6.31
N SER A 115 18.23 10.65 -5.31
CA SER A 115 18.25 12.11 -5.44
C SER A 115 18.90 12.72 -4.19
N THR A 116 18.76 14.01 -3.98
CA THR A 116 19.13 14.62 -2.69
C THR A 116 18.23 14.05 -1.59
N PRO A 117 18.79 13.48 -0.50
CA PRO A 117 17.99 12.96 0.61
C PRO A 117 17.09 14.04 1.20
N ALA A 118 15.79 13.75 1.29
CA ALA A 118 14.77 14.61 1.89
C ALA A 118 14.32 14.05 3.25
N GLU A 119 13.67 14.86 4.06
CA GLU A 119 13.06 14.45 5.32
C GLU A 119 11.93 13.45 5.03
N ILE A 120 11.92 12.32 5.72
CA ILE A 120 10.91 11.27 5.55
C ILE A 120 9.65 11.69 6.29
N GLN A 121 8.58 11.86 5.54
CA GLN A 121 7.26 12.17 6.06
C GLN A 121 6.27 11.06 5.67
N VAL A 122 5.54 10.58 6.63
CA VAL A 122 4.42 9.66 6.44
C VAL A 122 3.16 10.52 6.34
N ASP A 123 2.48 10.45 5.21
CA ASP A 123 1.21 11.13 5.07
C ASP A 123 0.17 10.48 5.99
N THR A 124 -0.25 11.23 6.99
CA THR A 124 -1.27 10.81 7.96
C THR A 124 -2.66 11.34 7.61
N SER A 125 -2.81 12.03 6.48
CA SER A 125 -4.11 12.50 6.01
C SER A 125 -5.02 11.32 5.66
N ASP A 126 -6.31 11.52 5.82
CA ASP A 126 -7.29 10.52 5.43
C ASP A 126 -7.23 10.32 3.91
N LEU A 127 -7.20 9.06 3.47
CA LEU A 127 -7.27 8.72 2.06
C LEU A 127 -8.62 9.17 1.50
N THR A 128 -8.58 10.04 0.50
CA THR A 128 -9.80 10.47 -0.18
C THR A 128 -10.48 9.30 -0.87
N PRO A 129 -11.81 9.17 -0.79
CA PRO A 129 -12.53 8.09 -1.45
C PRO A 129 -12.41 8.21 -2.97
N GLN A 130 -12.49 7.08 -3.64
CA GLN A 130 -12.52 7.02 -5.09
C GLN A 130 -13.82 6.38 -5.56
N SER A 131 -14.56 7.08 -6.42
CA SER A 131 -15.73 6.47 -7.06
C SER A 131 -15.33 5.37 -8.02
N THR A 132 -16.17 4.34 -8.12
CA THR A 132 -16.00 3.28 -9.11
C THR A 132 -16.09 3.87 -10.53
N THR A 133 -15.09 3.58 -11.37
CA THR A 133 -15.08 3.95 -12.79
C THR A 133 -15.13 2.72 -13.68
N LEU A 134 -14.61 1.60 -13.21
CA LEU A 134 -14.63 0.32 -13.89
C LEU A 134 -15.00 -0.82 -12.93
N ALA A 135 -15.98 -1.60 -13.30
CA ALA A 135 -16.40 -2.83 -12.61
C ALA A 135 -16.27 -4.01 -13.58
N THR A 136 -15.48 -5.00 -13.25
CA THR A 136 -15.25 -6.19 -14.07
C THR A 136 -15.88 -7.42 -13.42
N VAL A 137 -16.70 -8.15 -14.18
CA VAL A 137 -17.32 -9.40 -13.76
C VAL A 137 -17.03 -10.49 -14.77
N GLY A 138 -16.30 -11.51 -14.37
CA GLY A 138 -16.10 -12.73 -15.15
C GLY A 138 -17.06 -13.81 -14.67
N LEU A 139 -17.82 -14.42 -15.57
CA LEU A 139 -18.82 -15.44 -15.23
C LEU A 139 -19.03 -16.44 -16.37
N ASN A 140 -19.67 -17.56 -16.03
CA ASN A 140 -20.21 -18.49 -17.03
C ASN A 140 -21.73 -18.50 -16.93
N LEU A 141 -22.43 -18.25 -18.05
CA LEU A 141 -23.87 -18.45 -18.16
C LEU A 141 -24.15 -19.87 -18.69
N ASP A 142 -25.10 -20.58 -18.06
CA ASP A 142 -25.44 -21.94 -18.46
C ASP A 142 -26.25 -21.95 -19.76
N SER A 143 -25.62 -22.40 -20.84
CA SER A 143 -26.21 -22.46 -22.15
C SER A 143 -27.48 -23.37 -22.25
N ARG A 144 -27.66 -24.31 -21.31
CA ARG A 144 -28.78 -25.26 -21.26
C ARG A 144 -30.05 -24.67 -20.67
N GLN A 145 -29.97 -23.49 -20.06
CA GLN A 145 -31.13 -22.84 -19.47
C GLN A 145 -32.24 -22.58 -20.49
N SER A 146 -33.47 -22.63 -20.02
CA SER A 146 -34.64 -22.25 -20.81
C SER A 146 -34.95 -20.76 -20.69
N VAL A 147 -35.70 -20.22 -21.63
CA VAL A 147 -36.21 -18.84 -21.55
C VAL A 147 -37.26 -18.76 -20.44
N PRO A 148 -37.13 -17.89 -19.45
CA PRO A 148 -38.15 -17.71 -18.43
C PRO A 148 -39.49 -17.28 -19.02
N ALA A 149 -40.59 -17.88 -18.55
CA ALA A 149 -41.95 -17.57 -19.04
C ALA A 149 -42.45 -16.22 -18.49
N ALA A 150 -42.06 -15.88 -17.26
CA ALA A 150 -42.45 -14.63 -16.62
C ALA A 150 -41.69 -13.44 -17.22
N ALA A 151 -42.32 -12.28 -17.26
CA ALA A 151 -41.62 -11.02 -17.54
C ALA A 151 -40.60 -10.71 -16.45
N PHE A 152 -39.49 -10.06 -16.81
CA PHE A 152 -38.44 -9.76 -15.87
C PHE A 152 -38.94 -8.92 -14.70
N SER A 153 -38.61 -9.37 -13.49
CA SER A 153 -38.82 -8.65 -12.23
C SER A 153 -37.70 -9.02 -11.26
N ILE A 154 -37.07 -8.03 -10.63
CA ILE A 154 -36.04 -8.27 -9.60
C ILE A 154 -36.61 -8.99 -8.36
N ALA A 155 -37.91 -8.86 -8.11
CA ALA A 155 -38.61 -9.49 -6.98
C ALA A 155 -39.01 -10.95 -7.30
N ASP A 156 -38.99 -11.40 -8.57
CA ASP A 156 -39.36 -12.74 -8.99
C ASP A 156 -38.15 -13.51 -9.49
N PRO A 157 -37.56 -14.42 -8.68
CA PRO A 157 -36.41 -15.23 -9.07
C PRO A 157 -36.68 -16.15 -10.29
N THR A 158 -37.95 -16.43 -10.63
CA THR A 158 -38.31 -17.27 -11.79
C THR A 158 -38.27 -16.49 -13.11
N SER A 159 -38.15 -15.17 -13.07
CA SER A 159 -38.16 -14.29 -14.24
C SER A 159 -36.78 -14.09 -14.89
N TYR A 160 -35.72 -14.59 -14.26
CA TYR A 160 -34.33 -14.55 -14.76
C TYR A 160 -33.59 -15.86 -14.47
N ASN A 161 -32.53 -16.14 -15.20
CA ASN A 161 -31.77 -17.39 -15.08
C ASN A 161 -30.58 -17.32 -14.15
N ALA A 162 -29.98 -16.15 -14.01
CA ALA A 162 -28.78 -15.94 -13.18
C ALA A 162 -28.75 -14.52 -12.66
N SER A 163 -28.21 -14.36 -11.48
CA SER A 163 -27.95 -13.05 -10.89
C SER A 163 -26.67 -13.05 -10.05
N THR A 164 -26.06 -11.90 -9.96
CA THR A 164 -24.95 -11.63 -9.06
C THR A 164 -25.04 -10.18 -8.56
N SER A 165 -24.26 -9.85 -7.56
CA SER A 165 -24.17 -8.48 -7.06
C SER A 165 -22.73 -8.12 -6.69
N MET A 166 -22.44 -6.83 -6.69
CA MET A 166 -21.16 -6.29 -6.25
C MET A 166 -21.36 -4.92 -5.61
N THR A 167 -20.40 -4.51 -4.78
CA THR A 167 -20.39 -3.16 -4.23
C THR A 167 -19.65 -2.23 -5.20
N VAL A 168 -20.24 -1.08 -5.49
CA VAL A 168 -19.62 0.05 -6.19
C VAL A 168 -19.65 1.27 -5.28
N TYR A 169 -18.75 2.23 -5.48
CA TYR A 169 -18.60 3.39 -4.61
C TYR A 169 -18.90 4.69 -5.34
N ASP A 170 -19.57 5.60 -4.66
CA ASP A 170 -19.79 6.96 -5.15
C ASP A 170 -18.60 7.91 -4.85
N THR A 171 -18.68 9.17 -5.25
CA THR A 171 -17.60 10.15 -5.07
C THR A 171 -17.34 10.54 -3.60
N LEU A 172 -18.24 10.22 -2.69
CA LEU A 172 -18.06 10.39 -1.25
C LEU A 172 -17.62 9.11 -0.55
N GLY A 173 -17.44 7.99 -1.30
CA GLY A 173 -17.03 6.70 -0.78
C GLY A 173 -18.16 5.91 -0.12
N ASN A 174 -19.41 6.27 -0.35
CA ASN A 174 -20.53 5.44 0.07
C ASN A 174 -20.64 4.22 -0.83
N GLY A 175 -20.79 3.05 -0.23
CA GLY A 175 -20.99 1.79 -0.95
C GLY A 175 -22.43 1.61 -1.38
N HIS A 176 -22.63 1.26 -2.64
CA HIS A 176 -23.91 0.95 -3.27
C HIS A 176 -23.89 -0.49 -3.76
N VAL A 177 -25.00 -1.19 -3.68
CA VAL A 177 -25.13 -2.57 -4.17
C VAL A 177 -25.64 -2.56 -5.61
N LEU A 178 -24.75 -2.92 -6.54
CA LEU A 178 -25.11 -3.15 -7.94
C LEU A 178 -25.61 -4.58 -8.09
N GLY A 179 -26.90 -4.75 -8.39
CA GLY A 179 -27.48 -6.02 -8.83
C GLY A 179 -27.34 -6.19 -10.33
N VAL A 180 -27.00 -7.39 -10.76
CA VAL A 180 -26.79 -7.78 -12.17
C VAL A 180 -27.57 -9.04 -12.45
N TYR A 181 -28.47 -9.01 -13.43
CA TYR A 181 -29.38 -10.10 -13.73
C TYR A 181 -29.33 -10.48 -15.22
N PHE A 182 -29.27 -11.77 -15.46
CA PHE A 182 -29.24 -12.34 -16.82
C PHE A 182 -30.48 -13.15 -17.08
N ARG A 183 -31.17 -12.80 -18.15
CA ARG A 183 -32.36 -13.52 -18.66
C ARG A 183 -32.09 -14.01 -20.06
N LYS A 184 -32.22 -15.31 -20.27
CA LYS A 184 -32.04 -15.90 -21.58
C LYS A 184 -33.15 -15.43 -22.53
N THR A 185 -32.80 -15.14 -23.78
CA THR A 185 -33.75 -14.74 -24.81
C THR A 185 -34.14 -15.93 -25.72
N ALA A 186 -35.16 -15.76 -26.57
CA ALA A 186 -35.52 -16.74 -27.58
C ALA A 186 -34.46 -16.83 -28.71
N THR A 187 -33.65 -15.80 -28.87
CA THR A 187 -32.54 -15.80 -29.85
C THR A 187 -31.38 -16.63 -29.29
N ALA A 188 -30.85 -17.54 -30.10
CA ALA A 188 -29.75 -18.40 -29.70
C ALA A 188 -28.52 -17.55 -29.28
N ASN A 189 -27.83 -18.00 -28.22
CA ASN A 189 -26.62 -17.37 -27.67
C ASN A 189 -26.79 -15.90 -27.25
N GLN A 190 -28.01 -15.48 -26.91
CA GLN A 190 -28.33 -14.12 -26.56
C GLN A 190 -29.03 -14.06 -25.19
N TRP A 191 -28.60 -13.07 -24.38
CA TRP A 191 -29.14 -12.80 -23.04
C TRP A 191 -29.54 -11.34 -22.92
N SER A 192 -30.57 -11.08 -22.15
CA SER A 192 -30.96 -9.76 -21.69
C SER A 192 -30.31 -9.52 -20.34
N LEU A 193 -29.47 -8.50 -20.27
CA LEU A 193 -28.85 -7.99 -19.04
C LEU A 193 -29.72 -6.89 -18.43
N TYR A 194 -30.02 -7.01 -17.16
CA TYR A 194 -30.62 -5.95 -16.37
C TYR A 194 -29.72 -5.65 -15.20
N THR A 195 -29.64 -4.38 -14.85
CA THR A 195 -28.86 -3.90 -13.70
C THR A 195 -29.73 -3.02 -12.83
N ASN A 196 -29.50 -3.02 -11.53
CA ASN A 196 -30.12 -2.06 -10.63
C ASN A 196 -29.13 -1.64 -9.54
N LEU A 197 -29.35 -0.46 -8.95
CA LEU A 197 -28.57 0.03 -7.83
C LEU A 197 -29.47 0.10 -6.60
N ASP A 198 -29.03 -0.48 -5.47
CA ASP A 198 -29.71 -0.44 -4.16
C ASP A 198 -31.18 -0.84 -4.20
N GLY A 199 -31.52 -1.79 -5.06
CA GLY A 199 -32.91 -2.24 -5.21
C GLY A 199 -33.83 -1.27 -5.97
N ALA A 200 -33.31 -0.20 -6.56
CA ALA A 200 -34.07 0.71 -7.41
C ALA A 200 -34.59 0.02 -8.67
N ALA A 201 -35.42 0.72 -9.44
CA ALA A 201 -35.95 0.22 -10.71
C ALA A 201 -34.81 -0.25 -11.63
N PRO A 202 -34.95 -1.43 -12.27
CA PRO A 202 -33.92 -1.98 -13.12
C PRO A 202 -33.72 -1.15 -14.39
N VAL A 203 -32.46 -1.02 -14.80
CA VAL A 203 -32.02 -0.48 -16.09
C VAL A 203 -31.83 -1.65 -17.06
N GLY A 204 -32.23 -1.50 -18.28
CA GLY A 204 -32.15 -2.54 -19.31
C GLY A 204 -33.51 -2.79 -20.00
N PRO A 205 -33.62 -3.85 -20.87
CA PRO A 205 -32.58 -4.84 -21.15
C PRO A 205 -31.46 -4.33 -22.04
N THR A 206 -30.21 -4.66 -21.69
CA THR A 206 -29.06 -4.56 -22.60
C THR A 206 -28.77 -5.95 -23.17
N THR A 207 -28.52 -6.06 -24.45
CA THR A 207 -28.24 -7.35 -25.10
C THR A 207 -26.80 -7.77 -24.86
N VAL A 208 -26.60 -8.97 -24.33
CA VAL A 208 -25.31 -9.66 -24.21
C VAL A 208 -25.33 -10.90 -25.06
N ALA A 209 -24.47 -10.98 -26.07
CA ALA A 209 -24.41 -12.06 -27.03
C ALA A 209 -23.09 -12.82 -26.96
N PHE A 210 -23.17 -14.11 -27.30
CA PHE A 210 -22.00 -15.00 -27.31
C PHE A 210 -21.88 -15.63 -28.70
N THR A 211 -20.69 -16.06 -29.08
CA THR A 211 -20.43 -16.82 -30.28
C THR A 211 -20.96 -18.27 -30.13
N ALA A 212 -21.00 -19.02 -31.22
CA ALA A 212 -21.33 -20.45 -31.19
C ALA A 212 -20.29 -21.28 -30.38
N ALA A 213 -19.07 -20.74 -30.19
CA ALA A 213 -18.03 -21.33 -29.34
C ALA A 213 -18.18 -20.94 -27.86
N GLY A 214 -19.26 -20.21 -27.49
CA GLY A 214 -19.52 -19.80 -26.10
C GLY A 214 -18.69 -18.62 -25.60
N GLN A 215 -17.99 -17.91 -26.47
CA GLN A 215 -17.21 -16.72 -26.12
C GLN A 215 -18.05 -15.46 -26.25
N LEU A 216 -17.86 -14.50 -25.36
CA LEU A 216 -18.55 -13.21 -25.42
C LEU A 216 -18.25 -12.51 -26.75
N SER A 217 -19.30 -12.02 -27.42
CA SER A 217 -19.20 -11.28 -28.69
C SER A 217 -19.70 -9.84 -28.61
N THR A 218 -20.42 -9.48 -27.54
CA THR A 218 -20.81 -8.09 -27.28
C THR A 218 -19.58 -7.26 -26.96
N ALA A 219 -19.50 -6.07 -27.58
CA ALA A 219 -18.44 -5.12 -27.28
C ALA A 219 -18.49 -4.65 -25.81
N MET A 220 -17.35 -4.63 -25.16
CA MET A 220 -17.19 -4.19 -23.77
C MET A 220 -16.27 -2.95 -23.70
N PRO A 221 -16.39 -2.15 -22.66
CA PRO A 221 -17.35 -2.24 -21.55
C PRO A 221 -18.72 -1.64 -21.87
N LEU A 222 -19.71 -1.93 -21.01
CA LEU A 222 -21.06 -1.37 -21.07
C LEU A 222 -21.16 -0.19 -20.10
N ALA A 223 -21.51 1.00 -20.60
CA ALA A 223 -21.70 2.16 -19.75
C ALA A 223 -22.94 1.99 -18.86
N GLN A 224 -22.79 2.30 -17.57
CA GLN A 224 -23.85 2.29 -16.57
C GLN A 224 -23.99 3.68 -15.96
N SER A 225 -25.22 4.05 -15.60
CA SER A 225 -25.51 5.35 -15.01
C SER A 225 -26.71 5.24 -14.08
N PHE A 226 -26.53 5.55 -12.81
CA PHE A 226 -27.56 5.43 -11.78
C PHE A 226 -27.66 6.73 -10.97
N ALA A 227 -28.88 7.19 -10.75
CA ALA A 227 -29.09 8.31 -9.82
C ALA A 227 -28.78 7.87 -8.38
N VAL A 228 -28.01 8.70 -7.65
CA VAL A 228 -27.73 8.54 -6.23
C VAL A 228 -28.20 9.76 -5.46
N THR A 229 -28.59 9.54 -4.20
CA THR A 229 -29.19 10.58 -3.32
C THR A 229 -28.37 10.83 -2.06
N THR A 230 -27.15 10.32 -2.01
CA THR A 230 -26.21 10.44 -0.89
C THR A 230 -25.57 11.80 -0.74
N GLY A 231 -25.82 12.73 -1.67
CA GLY A 231 -25.12 14.01 -1.79
C GLY A 231 -23.84 13.93 -2.63
N ALA A 232 -23.48 12.72 -3.08
CA ALA A 232 -22.39 12.49 -4.04
C ALA A 232 -22.74 13.04 -5.44
N THR A 233 -21.74 13.11 -6.31
CA THR A 233 -21.97 13.45 -7.71
C THR A 233 -22.96 12.48 -8.33
N SER A 234 -24.08 13.01 -8.85
CA SER A 234 -25.13 12.22 -9.50
C SER A 234 -25.24 12.62 -10.97
N PRO A 235 -25.40 11.66 -11.91
CA PRO A 235 -25.47 10.22 -11.67
C PRO A 235 -24.09 9.59 -11.35
N LEU A 236 -24.10 8.47 -10.61
CA LEU A 236 -22.96 7.57 -10.51
C LEU A 236 -22.81 6.84 -11.86
N ALA A 237 -21.74 7.17 -12.57
CA ALA A 237 -21.49 6.65 -13.92
C ALA A 237 -20.18 5.84 -13.91
N PHE A 238 -20.24 4.63 -14.41
CA PHE A 238 -19.09 3.72 -14.52
C PHE A 238 -19.26 2.74 -15.68
N ASN A 239 -18.20 2.05 -16.01
CA ASN A 239 -18.17 1.01 -17.03
C ASN A 239 -18.28 -0.38 -16.40
N LEU A 240 -19.18 -1.21 -16.94
CA LEU A 240 -19.35 -2.61 -16.53
C LEU A 240 -18.77 -3.51 -17.62
N ASP A 241 -17.77 -4.31 -17.27
CA ASP A 241 -17.01 -5.13 -18.19
C ASP A 241 -17.20 -6.62 -17.89
N PHE A 242 -17.72 -7.36 -18.87
CA PHE A 242 -17.86 -8.82 -18.83
C PHE A 242 -16.82 -9.55 -19.67
N SER A 243 -15.73 -8.90 -20.06
CA SER A 243 -14.65 -9.52 -20.84
C SER A 243 -14.16 -10.81 -20.19
N GLY A 244 -14.02 -11.87 -20.95
CA GLY A 244 -13.65 -13.20 -20.47
C GLY A 244 -14.81 -14.02 -19.91
N SER A 245 -16.05 -13.50 -19.92
CA SER A 245 -17.24 -14.30 -19.62
C SER A 245 -17.56 -15.27 -20.74
N THR A 246 -18.19 -16.36 -20.36
CA THR A 246 -18.50 -17.48 -21.27
C THR A 246 -19.95 -17.92 -21.15
N GLN A 247 -20.39 -18.68 -22.17
CA GLN A 247 -21.67 -19.37 -22.17
C GLN A 247 -21.43 -20.86 -22.49
N PHE A 248 -21.08 -21.63 -21.47
CA PHE A 248 -20.87 -23.07 -21.64
C PHE A 248 -22.01 -23.90 -21.04
N GLY A 249 -22.06 -25.19 -21.36
CA GLY A 249 -23.01 -26.15 -20.81
C GLY A 249 -22.67 -26.60 -19.38
N SER A 250 -22.23 -25.67 -18.55
CA SER A 250 -21.95 -25.82 -17.10
C SER A 250 -22.82 -24.85 -16.32
N ASN A 251 -23.04 -25.14 -15.06
CA ASN A 251 -23.85 -24.29 -14.18
C ASN A 251 -23.32 -22.85 -14.14
N PHE A 252 -24.23 -21.91 -13.87
CA PHE A 252 -23.85 -20.52 -13.60
C PHE A 252 -22.79 -20.45 -12.51
N GLY A 253 -21.75 -19.67 -12.75
CA GLY A 253 -20.71 -19.42 -11.79
C GLY A 253 -20.02 -18.10 -12.08
N VAL A 254 -19.69 -17.37 -11.01
CA VAL A 254 -18.91 -16.14 -11.07
C VAL A 254 -17.48 -16.49 -10.68
N ASN A 255 -16.52 -16.19 -11.54
CA ASN A 255 -15.10 -16.50 -11.35
C ASN A 255 -14.25 -15.25 -11.06
N ARG A 256 -14.79 -14.07 -11.32
CA ARG A 256 -14.10 -12.79 -11.06
C ARG A 256 -15.12 -11.69 -10.76
N ILE A 257 -14.87 -10.93 -9.69
CA ILE A 257 -15.52 -9.65 -9.39
C ILE A 257 -14.45 -8.70 -8.92
N VAL A 258 -14.24 -7.62 -9.63
CA VAL A 258 -13.24 -6.58 -9.31
C VAL A 258 -13.81 -5.22 -9.68
N GLN A 259 -13.55 -4.22 -8.88
CA GLN A 259 -13.87 -2.83 -9.18
C GLN A 259 -12.75 -1.93 -8.61
N ASP A 260 -12.65 -0.69 -9.05
CA ASP A 260 -11.56 0.24 -8.77
C ASP A 260 -11.88 1.33 -7.74
N GLY A 261 -13.13 1.39 -7.25
CA GLY A 261 -13.55 2.36 -6.24
C GLY A 261 -13.25 1.90 -4.82
N TYR A 262 -13.16 2.83 -3.89
CA TYR A 262 -13.00 2.55 -2.45
C TYR A 262 -13.55 3.69 -1.59
N THR A 263 -13.86 3.35 -0.35
CA THR A 263 -14.24 4.31 0.68
C THR A 263 -13.02 5.08 1.21
N SER A 264 -13.25 6.15 1.97
CA SER A 264 -12.17 6.84 2.68
C SER A 264 -11.43 5.86 3.62
N GLY A 265 -10.13 6.04 3.71
CA GLY A 265 -9.27 5.27 4.61
C GLY A 265 -8.50 6.18 5.55
N ARG A 266 -8.13 5.65 6.71
CA ARG A 266 -7.22 6.32 7.64
C ARG A 266 -6.02 5.43 7.89
N LEU A 267 -4.84 6.04 7.97
CA LEU A 267 -3.62 5.32 8.34
C LEU A 267 -3.80 4.72 9.74
N SER A 268 -3.75 3.38 9.85
CA SER A 268 -3.89 2.66 11.12
C SER A 268 -2.54 2.21 11.71
N GLY A 269 -1.47 2.22 10.91
CA GLY A 269 -0.12 1.83 11.33
C GLY A 269 0.87 1.85 10.18
N VAL A 270 2.15 1.87 10.53
CA VAL A 270 3.27 1.75 9.59
C VAL A 270 4.03 0.49 9.93
N VAL A 271 4.38 -0.30 8.94
CA VAL A 271 5.25 -1.49 9.06
C VAL A 271 6.46 -1.28 8.17
N ILE A 272 7.66 -1.51 8.72
CA ILE A 272 8.95 -1.38 8.03
C ILE A 272 9.58 -2.77 7.88
#